data_d7b91694f0043f4cb38b9bae4e178c2f
#
_entry.id   d7b91694f0043f4cb38b9bae4e178c2f
#
_cell.length_a   1.000
_cell.length_b   1.000
_cell.length_c   1.000
_cell.angle_alpha   90.00
_cell.angle_beta   90.00
_cell.angle_gamma   90.00
#
_symmetry.space_group_name_H-M   'P 1'
#
loop_
_entity.id
_entity.type
_entity.pdbx_description
1 polymer ?
#
loop_
_entity_poly.entity_id
_entity_poly.type
_entity_poly.pdbx_seq_one_letter_code
_entity_poly.pdbx_strand_id
1 'polypeptide(L)'
;MLALDIGLVVVGLALLIAGGEALVRGASTLAVRVGISPLVIGLVVVSAATSAPELAVTVGAVLEGEPGLAIGNVIGSNIANILLVLGLSAVLSPLVIQRQVVRFDIPVMLGISVLLVVVSLDGVVSLLDGVLLLGGLVLHAVMSIVVGRKESQEATTVDSEMSLNSKPVRLWLAVILVIAGVGLLVAGAQALVTGAVNIATDLGVSSLVIGLTVVAIGTSLPELATSIVALRRGERDMAVGNIVGSNIFNIGLVLGLPAILFAEGIPIPDAALALDLPLMLAAAVALLPIAFTGFIIARWEGSLFLALYAAYLLYLVLASTEHDAASGFTTIMLWFVLPLVAVTLIAVTAYEIALYRRRALQAKKSTGRRSG
;
A
#
# COMPACT_ATOMS: atom_id res chain seq x y z
N MET A 1 28.90 -15.55 -13.04
CA MET A 1 27.77 -15.38 -12.20
C MET A 1 27.36 -13.90 -12.13
N LEU A 2 28.17 -12.99 -11.64
CA LEU A 2 27.86 -11.57 -11.49
C LEU A 2 27.21 -10.89 -12.72
N ALA A 3 27.70 -11.15 -13.92
CA ALA A 3 27.13 -10.58 -15.16
C ALA A 3 25.70 -11.08 -15.46
N LEU A 4 25.41 -12.35 -15.12
CA LEU A 4 24.08 -12.92 -15.25
C LEU A 4 23.12 -12.30 -14.21
N ASP A 5 23.58 -12.13 -12.96
CA ASP A 5 22.79 -11.57 -11.88
C ASP A 5 22.47 -10.09 -12.11
N ILE A 6 23.46 -9.32 -12.60
CA ILE A 6 23.22 -7.95 -13.08
C ILE A 6 22.21 -7.96 -14.24
N GLY A 7 22.33 -8.93 -15.16
CA GLY A 7 21.36 -9.12 -16.25
C GLY A 7 19.96 -9.37 -15.73
N LEU A 8 19.77 -10.21 -14.70
CA LEU A 8 18.50 -10.47 -14.05
C LEU A 8 17.90 -9.20 -13.41
N VAL A 9 18.74 -8.41 -12.73
CA VAL A 9 18.28 -7.13 -12.13
C VAL A 9 17.81 -6.16 -13.23
N VAL A 10 18.58 -6.00 -14.30
CA VAL A 10 18.24 -5.09 -15.42
C VAL A 10 16.96 -5.56 -16.15
N VAL A 11 16.85 -6.85 -16.44
CA VAL A 11 15.66 -7.44 -17.06
C VAL A 11 14.46 -7.32 -16.11
N GLY A 12 14.65 -7.58 -14.81
CA GLY A 12 13.61 -7.42 -13.80
C GLY A 12 13.06 -6.00 -13.76
N LEU A 13 13.93 -4.99 -13.75
CA LEU A 13 13.51 -3.58 -13.82
C LEU A 13 12.75 -3.25 -15.12
N ALA A 14 13.21 -3.75 -16.25
CA ALA A 14 12.55 -3.54 -17.54
C ALA A 14 11.16 -4.18 -17.56
N LEU A 15 11.01 -5.40 -17.03
CA LEU A 15 9.74 -6.11 -16.92
C LEU A 15 8.78 -5.40 -15.94
N LEU A 16 9.28 -4.89 -14.80
CA LEU A 16 8.47 -4.11 -13.84
C LEU A 16 7.92 -2.84 -14.50
N ILE A 17 8.74 -2.11 -15.25
CA ILE A 17 8.30 -0.91 -15.97
C ILE A 17 7.27 -1.27 -17.04
N ALA A 18 7.55 -2.28 -17.87
CA ALA A 18 6.64 -2.72 -18.94
C ALA A 18 5.33 -3.27 -18.38
N GLY A 19 5.39 -4.04 -17.29
CA GLY A 19 4.23 -4.58 -16.60
C GLY A 19 3.36 -3.51 -15.97
N GLY A 20 3.97 -2.55 -15.26
CA GLY A 20 3.27 -1.38 -14.72
C GLY A 20 2.59 -0.54 -15.81
N GLU A 21 3.28 -0.32 -16.94
CA GLU A 21 2.74 0.39 -18.09
C GLU A 21 1.52 -0.33 -18.70
N ALA A 22 1.60 -1.65 -18.87
CA ALA A 22 0.50 -2.45 -19.39
C ALA A 22 -0.67 -2.48 -18.41
N LEU A 23 -0.41 -2.69 -17.11
CA LEU A 23 -1.43 -2.74 -16.08
C LEU A 23 -2.17 -1.38 -15.94
N VAL A 24 -1.44 -0.28 -15.80
CA VAL A 24 -2.04 1.06 -15.66
C VAL A 24 -2.86 1.42 -16.91
N ARG A 25 -2.34 1.16 -18.12
CA ARG A 25 -3.07 1.42 -19.38
C ARG A 25 -4.33 0.56 -19.49
N GLY A 26 -4.24 -0.72 -19.14
CA GLY A 26 -5.38 -1.63 -19.11
C GLY A 26 -6.45 -1.18 -18.11
N ALA A 27 -6.02 -0.89 -16.89
CA ALA A 27 -6.87 -0.43 -15.79
C ALA A 27 -7.56 0.91 -16.11
N SER A 28 -6.84 1.93 -16.61
CA SER A 28 -7.44 3.21 -17.02
C SER A 28 -8.49 3.01 -18.13
N THR A 29 -8.22 2.11 -19.09
CA THR A 29 -9.20 1.78 -20.14
C THR A 29 -10.44 1.10 -19.56
N LEU A 30 -10.27 0.17 -18.61
CA LEU A 30 -11.38 -0.48 -17.90
C LEU A 30 -12.23 0.54 -17.15
N ALA A 31 -11.59 1.47 -16.42
CA ALA A 31 -12.27 2.54 -15.69
C ALA A 31 -13.25 3.28 -16.57
N VAL A 32 -12.77 3.79 -17.71
CA VAL A 32 -13.59 4.54 -18.68
C VAL A 32 -14.72 3.68 -19.24
N ARG A 33 -14.47 2.40 -19.55
CA ARG A 33 -15.46 1.50 -20.15
C ARG A 33 -16.57 1.05 -19.20
N VAL A 34 -16.23 0.84 -17.93
CA VAL A 34 -17.16 0.40 -16.89
C VAL A 34 -17.85 1.61 -16.22
N GLY A 35 -17.39 2.83 -16.52
CA GLY A 35 -17.95 4.07 -15.95
C GLY A 35 -17.66 4.24 -14.47
N ILE A 36 -16.44 3.85 -14.04
CA ILE A 36 -15.96 4.03 -12.66
C ILE A 36 -14.69 4.90 -12.67
N SER A 37 -14.42 5.56 -11.54
CA SER A 37 -13.28 6.47 -11.44
C SER A 37 -11.94 5.73 -11.48
N PRO A 38 -10.82 6.36 -11.93
CA PRO A 38 -9.48 5.80 -11.83
C PRO A 38 -9.10 5.41 -10.39
N LEU A 39 -9.59 6.13 -9.40
CA LEU A 39 -9.43 5.81 -7.99
C LEU A 39 -9.98 4.42 -7.66
N VAL A 40 -11.25 4.15 -8.01
CA VAL A 40 -11.90 2.87 -7.71
C VAL A 40 -11.25 1.71 -8.45
N ILE A 41 -10.80 1.92 -9.69
CA ILE A 41 -9.99 0.93 -10.42
C ILE A 41 -8.68 0.65 -9.68
N GLY A 42 -8.01 1.68 -9.18
CA GLY A 42 -6.82 1.54 -8.34
C GLY A 42 -7.11 0.74 -7.06
N LEU A 43 -8.15 1.12 -6.33
CA LEU A 43 -8.56 0.49 -5.07
C LEU A 43 -8.96 -0.98 -5.20
N VAL A 44 -9.54 -1.40 -6.32
CA VAL A 44 -10.13 -2.73 -6.46
C VAL A 44 -9.38 -3.60 -7.46
N VAL A 45 -9.21 -3.13 -8.70
CA VAL A 45 -8.67 -3.98 -9.78
C VAL A 45 -7.14 -4.03 -9.73
N VAL A 46 -6.51 -2.87 -9.60
CA VAL A 46 -5.04 -2.79 -9.60
C VAL A 46 -4.50 -3.42 -8.33
N SER A 47 -5.09 -3.10 -7.17
CA SER A 47 -4.70 -3.68 -5.88
C SER A 47 -4.87 -5.19 -5.83
N ALA A 48 -6.00 -5.73 -6.30
CA ALA A 48 -6.20 -7.18 -6.41
C ALA A 48 -5.14 -7.85 -7.29
N ALA A 49 -4.78 -7.17 -8.39
CA ALA A 49 -3.80 -7.68 -9.35
C ALA A 49 -2.37 -7.66 -8.79
N THR A 50 -1.99 -6.58 -8.11
CA THR A 50 -0.63 -6.44 -7.53
C THR A 50 -0.45 -7.25 -6.25
N SER A 51 -1.52 -7.51 -5.48
CA SER A 51 -1.47 -8.39 -4.28
C SER A 51 -1.56 -9.90 -4.62
N ALA A 52 -1.64 -10.28 -5.90
CA ALA A 52 -1.65 -11.69 -6.28
C ALA A 52 -0.33 -12.44 -5.97
N PRO A 53 0.87 -11.85 -6.13
CA PRO A 53 2.13 -12.45 -5.68
C PRO A 53 2.16 -12.71 -4.17
N GLU A 54 1.70 -11.74 -3.38
CA GLU A 54 1.62 -11.87 -1.93
C GLU A 54 0.70 -13.01 -1.52
N LEU A 55 -0.44 -13.16 -2.20
CA LEU A 55 -1.35 -14.28 -1.98
C LEU A 55 -0.66 -15.63 -2.28
N ALA A 56 0.08 -15.72 -3.39
CA ALA A 56 0.79 -16.93 -3.74
C ALA A 56 1.88 -17.28 -2.70
N VAL A 57 2.64 -16.29 -2.22
CA VAL A 57 3.66 -16.46 -1.17
C VAL A 57 2.99 -16.89 0.15
N THR A 58 1.91 -16.24 0.56
CA THR A 58 1.21 -16.56 1.82
C THR A 58 0.60 -17.97 1.78
N VAL A 59 -0.07 -18.33 0.69
CA VAL A 59 -0.62 -19.71 0.52
C VAL A 59 0.50 -20.73 0.52
N GLY A 60 1.59 -20.49 -0.21
CA GLY A 60 2.77 -21.38 -0.23
C GLY A 60 3.35 -21.56 1.15
N ALA A 61 3.58 -20.50 1.91
CA ALA A 61 4.12 -20.53 3.26
C ALA A 61 3.23 -21.34 4.22
N VAL A 62 1.89 -21.17 4.15
CA VAL A 62 0.98 -21.96 4.99
C VAL A 62 1.01 -23.45 4.60
N LEU A 63 1.08 -23.78 3.29
CA LEU A 63 1.20 -25.16 2.81
C LEU A 63 2.51 -25.83 3.25
N GLU A 64 3.58 -25.06 3.36
CA GLU A 64 4.90 -25.53 3.81
C GLU A 64 5.02 -25.61 5.34
N GLY A 65 3.99 -25.16 6.08
CA GLY A 65 3.99 -25.16 7.55
C GLY A 65 4.82 -24.01 8.14
N GLU A 66 4.98 -22.90 7.40
CA GLU A 66 5.74 -21.72 7.80
C GLU A 66 4.82 -20.50 8.05
N PRO A 67 3.98 -20.54 9.12
CA PRO A 67 3.01 -19.48 9.40
C PRO A 67 3.67 -18.13 9.68
N GLY A 68 4.89 -18.15 10.25
CA GLY A 68 5.67 -16.91 10.46
C GLY A 68 5.98 -16.17 9.17
N LEU A 69 6.28 -16.89 8.09
CA LEU A 69 6.49 -16.30 6.77
C LEU A 69 5.18 -15.75 6.20
N ALA A 70 4.06 -16.47 6.36
CA ALA A 70 2.76 -16.03 5.91
C ALA A 70 2.31 -14.71 6.58
N ILE A 71 2.38 -14.65 7.91
CA ILE A 71 2.03 -13.47 8.71
C ILE A 71 3.00 -12.31 8.41
N GLY A 72 4.30 -12.58 8.37
CA GLY A 72 5.32 -11.58 8.06
C GLY A 72 5.17 -10.97 6.68
N ASN A 73 4.81 -11.77 5.66
CA ASN A 73 4.54 -11.28 4.30
C ASN A 73 3.37 -10.27 4.31
N VAL A 74 2.25 -10.59 4.94
CA VAL A 74 1.07 -9.71 4.98
C VAL A 74 1.35 -8.41 5.74
N ILE A 75 1.90 -8.51 6.95
CA ILE A 75 2.18 -7.33 7.79
C ILE A 75 3.29 -6.49 7.16
N GLY A 76 4.36 -7.13 6.70
CA GLY A 76 5.50 -6.46 6.06
C GLY A 76 5.11 -5.71 4.79
N SER A 77 4.27 -6.31 3.93
CA SER A 77 3.76 -5.65 2.73
C SER A 77 2.87 -4.45 3.06
N ASN A 78 2.05 -4.52 4.13
CA ASN A 78 1.26 -3.37 4.58
C ASN A 78 2.14 -2.22 5.09
N ILE A 79 3.18 -2.52 5.87
CA ILE A 79 4.17 -1.53 6.32
C ILE A 79 4.89 -0.93 5.11
N ALA A 80 5.37 -1.77 4.18
CA ALA A 80 6.07 -1.33 2.98
C ALA A 80 5.18 -0.46 2.08
N ASN A 81 3.92 -0.81 1.90
CA ASN A 81 2.98 -0.02 1.07
C ASN A 81 2.81 1.41 1.61
N ILE A 82 2.70 1.59 2.93
CA ILE A 82 2.54 2.92 3.52
C ILE A 82 3.89 3.64 3.60
N LEU A 83 4.90 3.01 4.18
CA LEU A 83 6.15 3.71 4.48
C LEU A 83 7.08 3.82 3.26
N LEU A 84 7.19 2.75 2.44
CA LEU A 84 8.06 2.74 1.26
C LEU A 84 7.33 3.21 0.01
N VAL A 85 6.24 2.54 -0.41
CA VAL A 85 5.61 2.80 -1.71
C VAL A 85 4.94 4.17 -1.72
N LEU A 86 4.11 4.49 -0.73
CA LEU A 86 3.47 5.80 -0.60
C LEU A 86 4.52 6.89 -0.32
N GLY A 87 5.49 6.61 0.57
CA GLY A 87 6.58 7.52 0.88
C GLY A 87 7.37 7.91 -0.36
N LEU A 88 7.84 6.95 -1.15
CA LEU A 88 8.59 7.21 -2.38
C LEU A 88 7.71 7.91 -3.44
N SER A 89 6.46 7.50 -3.57
CA SER A 89 5.50 8.13 -4.47
C SER A 89 5.32 9.61 -4.16
N ALA A 90 5.17 9.98 -2.88
CA ALA A 90 5.02 11.37 -2.43
C ALA A 90 6.30 12.20 -2.62
N VAL A 91 7.49 11.61 -2.43
CA VAL A 91 8.78 12.27 -2.70
C VAL A 91 8.93 12.58 -4.19
N LEU A 92 8.58 11.63 -5.07
CA LEU A 92 8.66 11.82 -6.52
C LEU A 92 7.66 12.89 -7.00
N SER A 93 6.43 12.84 -6.50
CA SER A 93 5.37 13.79 -6.82
C SER A 93 4.41 13.95 -5.63
N PRO A 94 4.19 15.16 -5.10
CA PRO A 94 3.19 15.36 -4.07
C PRO A 94 1.84 14.75 -4.48
N LEU A 95 1.25 13.96 -3.58
CA LEU A 95 0.03 13.22 -3.86
C LEU A 95 -1.18 14.03 -3.42
N VAL A 96 -1.98 14.46 -4.36
CA VAL A 96 -3.31 15.02 -4.07
C VAL A 96 -4.24 13.85 -3.79
N ILE A 97 -4.92 13.87 -2.66
CA ILE A 97 -5.80 12.77 -2.23
C ILE A 97 -7.25 13.19 -2.38
N GLN A 98 -8.06 12.37 -3.03
CA GLN A 98 -9.49 12.61 -3.14
C GLN A 98 -10.18 12.53 -1.78
N ARG A 99 -11.26 13.29 -1.62
CA ARG A 99 -12.06 13.29 -0.37
C ARG A 99 -12.61 11.91 -0.02
N GLN A 100 -12.96 11.10 -1.02
CA GLN A 100 -13.41 9.72 -0.83
C GLN A 100 -12.35 8.91 -0.09
N VAL A 101 -11.09 8.94 -0.54
CA VAL A 101 -9.99 8.20 0.10
C VAL A 101 -9.84 8.57 1.56
N VAL A 102 -9.81 9.87 1.85
CA VAL A 102 -9.60 10.38 3.22
C VAL A 102 -10.79 10.08 4.14
N ARG A 103 -12.02 10.16 3.62
CA ARG A 103 -13.24 10.05 4.45
C ARG A 103 -13.78 8.64 4.53
N PHE A 104 -13.41 7.77 3.61
CA PHE A 104 -13.96 6.42 3.51
C PHE A 104 -12.86 5.35 3.43
N ASP A 105 -11.99 5.39 2.42
CA ASP A 105 -11.08 4.26 2.17
C ASP A 105 -9.98 4.13 3.23
N ILE A 106 -9.34 5.22 3.66
CA ILE A 106 -8.34 5.20 4.75
C ILE A 106 -8.98 4.79 6.10
N PRO A 107 -10.15 5.33 6.52
CA PRO A 107 -10.85 4.83 7.70
C PRO A 107 -11.21 3.34 7.64
N VAL A 108 -11.62 2.81 6.48
CA VAL A 108 -11.88 1.37 6.32
C VAL A 108 -10.59 0.57 6.40
N MET A 109 -9.51 1.01 5.75
CA MET A 109 -8.18 0.40 5.85
C MET A 109 -7.74 0.33 7.31
N LEU A 110 -7.88 1.42 8.07
CA LEU A 110 -7.58 1.45 9.49
C LEU A 110 -8.50 0.51 10.29
N GLY A 111 -9.81 0.50 10.00
CA GLY A 111 -10.78 -0.39 10.65
C GLY A 111 -10.44 -1.88 10.45
N ILE A 112 -10.06 -2.28 9.23
CA ILE A 112 -9.61 -3.63 8.91
C ILE A 112 -8.25 -3.96 9.58
N SER A 113 -7.34 -2.97 9.68
CA SER A 113 -6.07 -3.13 10.40
C SER A 113 -6.30 -3.32 11.91
N VAL A 114 -7.20 -2.56 12.50
CA VAL A 114 -7.63 -2.75 13.92
C VAL A 114 -8.30 -4.10 14.10
N LEU A 115 -9.19 -4.50 13.18
CA LEU A 115 -9.83 -5.81 13.22
C LEU A 115 -8.78 -6.92 13.22
N LEU A 116 -7.77 -6.86 12.33
CA LEU A 116 -6.68 -7.82 12.30
C LEU A 116 -5.95 -7.88 13.65
N VAL A 117 -5.59 -6.74 14.24
CA VAL A 117 -4.96 -6.72 15.57
C VAL A 117 -5.85 -7.40 16.62
N VAL A 118 -7.14 -7.10 16.63
CA VAL A 118 -8.08 -7.66 17.63
C VAL A 118 -8.24 -9.18 17.48
N VAL A 119 -8.43 -9.68 16.27
CA VAL A 119 -8.57 -11.12 16.03
C VAL A 119 -7.25 -11.89 16.22
N SER A 120 -6.12 -11.18 16.21
CA SER A 120 -4.80 -11.74 16.44
C SER A 120 -4.44 -11.93 17.92
N LEU A 121 -5.22 -11.38 18.86
CA LEU A 121 -4.86 -11.35 20.29
C LEU A 121 -4.86 -12.72 20.96
N ASP A 122 -5.55 -13.70 20.41
CA ASP A 122 -5.54 -15.10 20.87
C ASP A 122 -4.39 -15.93 20.28
N GLY A 123 -3.57 -15.32 19.40
CA GLY A 123 -2.38 -15.94 18.79
C GLY A 123 -2.66 -16.76 17.52
N VAL A 124 -3.89 -16.78 17.00
CA VAL A 124 -4.24 -17.57 15.81
C VAL A 124 -5.28 -16.80 14.97
N VAL A 125 -5.05 -16.65 13.67
CA VAL A 125 -6.10 -16.21 12.74
C VAL A 125 -6.94 -17.42 12.35
N SER A 126 -8.11 -17.56 12.96
CA SER A 126 -9.03 -18.68 12.75
C SER A 126 -9.80 -18.55 11.42
N LEU A 127 -10.54 -19.62 11.05
CA LEU A 127 -11.48 -19.61 9.92
C LEU A 127 -12.50 -18.48 10.03
N LEU A 128 -13.04 -18.24 11.23
CA LEU A 128 -14.04 -17.19 11.46
C LEU A 128 -13.44 -15.81 11.25
N ASP A 129 -12.21 -15.59 11.71
CA ASP A 129 -11.47 -14.35 11.49
C ASP A 129 -11.21 -14.12 10.01
N GLY A 130 -10.82 -15.19 9.29
CA GLY A 130 -10.66 -15.15 7.83
C GLY A 130 -11.96 -14.72 7.11
N VAL A 131 -13.12 -15.25 7.53
CA VAL A 131 -14.43 -14.84 6.99
C VAL A 131 -14.73 -13.36 7.29
N LEU A 132 -14.42 -12.90 8.50
CA LEU A 132 -14.61 -11.49 8.87
C LEU A 132 -13.71 -10.55 8.07
N LEU A 133 -12.43 -10.88 7.91
CA LEU A 133 -11.46 -10.10 7.14
C LEU A 133 -11.83 -10.05 5.64
N LEU A 134 -12.15 -11.20 5.04
CA LEU A 134 -12.58 -11.28 3.64
C LEU A 134 -13.93 -10.58 3.43
N GLY A 135 -14.86 -10.73 4.37
CA GLY A 135 -16.14 -10.02 4.37
C GLY A 135 -15.98 -8.49 4.41
N GLY A 136 -15.04 -8.00 5.23
CA GLY A 136 -14.66 -6.58 5.28
C GLY A 136 -14.11 -6.06 3.94
N LEU A 137 -13.23 -6.81 3.29
CA LEU A 137 -12.73 -6.50 1.95
C LEU A 137 -13.86 -6.45 0.92
N VAL A 138 -14.72 -7.47 0.87
CA VAL A 138 -15.84 -7.52 -0.09
C VAL A 138 -16.78 -6.35 0.12
N LEU A 139 -17.13 -6.05 1.37
CA LEU A 139 -17.96 -4.89 1.71
C LEU A 139 -17.31 -3.59 1.24
N HIS A 140 -16.02 -3.39 1.52
CA HIS A 140 -15.28 -2.23 1.05
C HIS A 140 -15.30 -2.12 -0.49
N ALA A 141 -14.98 -3.19 -1.21
CA ALA A 141 -14.94 -3.18 -2.67
C ALA A 141 -16.31 -2.82 -3.27
N VAL A 142 -17.40 -3.41 -2.76
CA VAL A 142 -18.77 -3.10 -3.19
C VAL A 142 -19.11 -1.63 -2.91
N MET A 143 -18.81 -1.14 -1.70
CA MET A 143 -19.11 0.26 -1.34
C MET A 143 -18.27 1.24 -2.16
N SER A 144 -16.98 1.00 -2.39
CA SER A 144 -16.12 1.84 -3.22
C SER A 144 -16.63 1.93 -4.66
N ILE A 145 -17.09 0.81 -5.24
CA ILE A 145 -17.70 0.81 -6.58
C ILE A 145 -19.02 1.61 -6.60
N VAL A 146 -19.88 1.44 -5.59
CA VAL A 146 -21.16 2.14 -5.52
C VAL A 146 -20.97 3.65 -5.33
N VAL A 147 -20.06 4.05 -4.43
CA VAL A 147 -19.76 5.48 -4.19
C VAL A 147 -19.11 6.09 -5.42
N GLY A 148 -18.08 5.45 -5.99
CA GLY A 148 -17.36 5.97 -7.14
C GLY A 148 -18.20 6.08 -8.41
N ARG A 149 -19.22 5.22 -8.60
CA ARG A 149 -20.19 5.38 -9.71
C ARG A 149 -21.05 6.63 -9.56
N LYS A 150 -21.47 6.99 -8.34
CA LYS A 150 -22.26 8.19 -8.11
C LYS A 150 -21.44 9.46 -8.39
N GLU A 151 -20.21 9.53 -7.91
CA GLU A 151 -19.33 10.67 -8.17
C GLU A 151 -18.98 10.82 -9.66
N SER A 152 -18.76 9.72 -10.38
CA SER A 152 -18.54 9.77 -11.85
C SER A 152 -19.75 10.28 -12.62
N GLN A 153 -20.98 9.94 -12.20
CA GLN A 153 -22.20 10.44 -12.85
C GLN A 153 -22.41 11.95 -12.62
N GLU A 154 -22.09 12.45 -11.42
CA GLU A 154 -22.19 13.87 -11.11
C GLU A 154 -21.15 14.70 -11.88
N ALA A 155 -19.91 14.17 -12.03
CA ALA A 155 -18.85 14.84 -12.83
C ALA A 155 -19.17 14.89 -14.32
N THR A 156 -19.80 13.86 -14.89
CA THR A 156 -20.13 13.79 -16.33
C THR A 156 -21.18 14.84 -16.75
N THR A 157 -21.97 15.36 -15.83
CA THR A 157 -22.92 16.45 -16.11
C THR A 157 -22.27 17.82 -16.25
N VAL A 158 -21.02 17.99 -15.79
CA VAL A 158 -20.30 19.26 -15.78
C VAL A 158 -19.24 19.36 -16.88
N ASP A 159 -18.59 18.26 -17.29
CA ASP A 159 -17.39 18.26 -18.16
C ASP A 159 -17.56 17.51 -19.49
N SER A 160 -18.75 17.50 -20.10
CA SER A 160 -19.03 16.75 -21.35
C SER A 160 -18.27 17.21 -22.61
N GLU A 161 -17.41 18.22 -22.56
CA GLU A 161 -16.80 18.80 -23.76
C GLU A 161 -15.31 18.49 -24.00
N MET A 162 -14.56 17.86 -23.06
CA MET A 162 -13.10 17.83 -23.16
C MET A 162 -12.44 16.44 -23.31
N SER A 163 -13.17 15.35 -23.49
CA SER A 163 -12.58 13.99 -23.50
C SER A 163 -12.77 13.17 -24.79
N LEU A 164 -12.85 13.78 -25.97
CA LEU A 164 -13.19 13.08 -27.23
C LEU A 164 -12.01 12.67 -28.14
N ASN A 165 -10.75 12.66 -27.69
CA ASN A 165 -9.63 12.42 -28.62
C ASN A 165 -8.80 11.14 -28.45
N SER A 166 -9.16 10.19 -27.58
CA SER A 166 -8.51 8.89 -27.54
C SER A 166 -9.43 7.81 -28.15
N LYS A 167 -8.97 7.16 -29.23
CA LYS A 167 -9.69 6.00 -29.81
C LYS A 167 -9.94 4.98 -28.73
N PRO A 168 -11.19 4.55 -28.49
CA PRO A 168 -11.50 3.63 -27.41
C PRO A 168 -10.86 2.26 -27.67
N VAL A 169 -9.86 1.91 -26.86
CA VAL A 169 -9.26 0.58 -26.84
C VAL A 169 -10.38 -0.47 -26.59
N ARG A 170 -10.38 -1.59 -27.30
CA ARG A 170 -11.39 -2.65 -27.13
C ARG A 170 -11.31 -3.25 -25.72
N LEU A 171 -12.45 -3.53 -25.10
CA LEU A 171 -12.52 -4.04 -23.71
C LEU A 171 -11.64 -5.29 -23.49
N TRP A 172 -11.67 -6.25 -24.43
CA TRP A 172 -10.87 -7.46 -24.33
C TRP A 172 -9.36 -7.17 -24.32
N LEU A 173 -8.93 -6.12 -25.06
CA LEU A 173 -7.52 -5.71 -25.07
C LEU A 173 -7.12 -5.08 -23.72
N ALA A 174 -8.03 -4.34 -23.08
CA ALA A 174 -7.80 -3.81 -21.74
C ALA A 174 -7.61 -4.93 -20.70
N VAL A 175 -8.45 -5.99 -20.79
CA VAL A 175 -8.30 -7.18 -19.93
C VAL A 175 -6.97 -7.90 -20.20
N ILE A 176 -6.58 -8.08 -21.46
CA ILE A 176 -5.29 -8.68 -21.81
C ILE A 176 -4.13 -7.84 -21.26
N LEU A 177 -4.21 -6.51 -21.37
CA LEU A 177 -3.17 -5.61 -20.82
C LEU A 177 -3.05 -5.74 -19.31
N VAL A 178 -4.17 -5.88 -18.59
CA VAL A 178 -4.14 -6.11 -17.13
C VAL A 178 -3.47 -7.45 -16.83
N ILE A 179 -3.90 -8.55 -17.45
CA ILE A 179 -3.35 -9.89 -17.19
C ILE A 179 -1.86 -9.95 -17.58
N ALA A 180 -1.50 -9.44 -18.75
CA ALA A 180 -0.11 -9.40 -19.19
C ALA A 180 0.73 -8.50 -18.28
N GLY A 181 0.19 -7.35 -17.84
CA GLY A 181 0.81 -6.45 -16.91
C GLY A 181 1.15 -7.14 -15.58
N VAL A 182 0.21 -7.86 -15.02
CA VAL A 182 0.43 -8.66 -13.79
C VAL A 182 1.53 -9.71 -14.01
N GLY A 183 1.44 -10.48 -15.09
CA GLY A 183 2.46 -11.49 -15.41
C GLY A 183 3.86 -10.90 -15.54
N LEU A 184 3.99 -9.75 -16.20
CA LEU A 184 5.27 -9.03 -16.33
C LEU A 184 5.77 -8.48 -14.99
N LEU A 185 4.87 -7.94 -14.15
CA LEU A 185 5.23 -7.45 -12.82
C LEU A 185 5.75 -8.58 -11.93
N VAL A 186 5.06 -9.73 -11.91
CA VAL A 186 5.49 -10.90 -11.13
C VAL A 186 6.84 -11.43 -11.64
N ALA A 187 6.98 -11.64 -12.95
CA ALA A 187 8.22 -12.11 -13.54
C ALA A 187 9.37 -11.11 -13.30
N GLY A 188 9.08 -9.81 -13.39
CA GLY A 188 10.03 -8.74 -13.15
C GLY A 188 10.51 -8.69 -11.71
N ALA A 189 9.58 -8.79 -10.75
CA ALA A 189 9.90 -8.85 -9.32
C ALA A 189 10.77 -10.07 -9.00
N GLN A 190 10.39 -11.26 -9.48
CA GLN A 190 11.17 -12.49 -9.28
C GLN A 190 12.58 -12.38 -9.87
N ALA A 191 12.73 -11.91 -11.10
CA ALA A 191 14.03 -11.74 -11.73
C ALA A 191 14.92 -10.77 -10.96
N LEU A 192 14.35 -9.60 -10.55
CA LEU A 192 15.08 -8.58 -9.79
C LEU A 192 15.52 -9.13 -8.43
N VAL A 193 14.61 -9.75 -7.68
CA VAL A 193 14.92 -10.33 -6.37
C VAL A 193 15.97 -11.42 -6.48
N THR A 194 15.84 -12.35 -7.45
CA THR A 194 16.83 -13.42 -7.66
C THR A 194 18.21 -12.85 -7.94
N GLY A 195 18.33 -11.90 -8.85
CA GLY A 195 19.61 -11.26 -9.15
C GLY A 195 20.20 -10.51 -7.96
N ALA A 196 19.35 -9.76 -7.22
CA ALA A 196 19.79 -9.01 -6.04
C ALA A 196 20.23 -9.92 -4.89
N VAL A 197 19.50 -11.03 -4.63
CA VAL A 197 19.86 -12.06 -3.65
C VAL A 197 21.20 -12.70 -3.97
N ASN A 198 21.40 -13.11 -5.24
CA ASN A 198 22.66 -13.72 -5.65
C ASN A 198 23.85 -12.75 -5.46
N ILE A 199 23.69 -11.49 -5.91
CA ILE A 199 24.74 -10.46 -5.74
C ILE A 199 25.04 -10.24 -4.25
N ALA A 200 24.01 -10.11 -3.40
CA ALA A 200 24.19 -9.90 -1.96
C ALA A 200 24.88 -11.11 -1.30
N THR A 201 24.52 -12.31 -1.71
CA THR A 201 25.14 -13.56 -1.22
C THR A 201 26.63 -13.63 -1.63
N ASP A 202 26.95 -13.30 -2.87
CA ASP A 202 28.34 -13.25 -3.38
C ASP A 202 29.18 -12.19 -2.66
N LEU A 203 28.56 -11.10 -2.18
CA LEU A 203 29.19 -10.08 -1.34
C LEU A 203 29.30 -10.49 0.15
N GLY A 204 28.87 -11.69 0.51
CA GLY A 204 28.97 -12.22 1.89
C GLY A 204 27.88 -11.69 2.85
N VAL A 205 26.80 -11.10 2.34
CA VAL A 205 25.66 -10.71 3.18
C VAL A 205 24.95 -11.97 3.64
N SER A 206 24.60 -12.05 4.93
CA SER A 206 23.91 -13.23 5.47
C SER A 206 22.52 -13.40 4.83
N SER A 207 22.09 -14.66 4.68
CA SER A 207 20.77 -15.01 4.15
C SER A 207 19.64 -14.38 4.96
N LEU A 208 19.83 -14.22 6.26
CA LEU A 208 18.87 -13.56 7.16
C LEU A 208 18.68 -12.08 6.80
N VAL A 209 19.77 -11.33 6.65
CA VAL A 209 19.72 -9.91 6.24
C VAL A 209 19.12 -9.76 4.84
N ILE A 210 19.47 -10.65 3.90
CA ILE A 210 18.90 -10.67 2.55
C ILE A 210 17.38 -10.88 2.62
N GLY A 211 16.91 -11.85 3.41
CA GLY A 211 15.49 -12.15 3.59
C GLY A 211 14.72 -10.95 4.16
N LEU A 212 15.26 -10.32 5.20
CA LEU A 212 14.64 -9.19 5.89
C LEU A 212 14.63 -7.88 5.06
N THR A 213 15.49 -7.77 4.05
CA THR A 213 15.62 -6.54 3.24
C THR A 213 15.19 -6.77 1.79
N VAL A 214 15.99 -7.50 1.01
CA VAL A 214 15.80 -7.66 -0.44
C VAL A 214 14.50 -8.41 -0.74
N VAL A 215 14.23 -9.51 -0.02
CA VAL A 215 13.02 -10.31 -0.26
C VAL A 215 11.77 -9.58 0.25
N ALA A 216 11.86 -8.95 1.43
CA ALA A 216 10.74 -8.20 2.00
C ALA A 216 10.31 -7.01 1.12
N ILE A 217 11.26 -6.31 0.48
CA ILE A 217 10.93 -5.26 -0.48
C ILE A 217 10.40 -5.87 -1.79
N GLY A 218 10.91 -7.05 -2.15
CA GLY A 218 10.65 -7.71 -3.43
C GLY A 218 9.18 -8.00 -3.71
N THR A 219 8.42 -8.39 -2.71
CA THR A 219 6.97 -8.66 -2.84
C THR A 219 6.19 -7.38 -3.15
N SER A 220 6.60 -6.23 -2.62
CA SER A 220 5.96 -4.93 -2.86
C SER A 220 6.47 -4.19 -4.11
N LEU A 221 7.38 -4.80 -4.91
CA LEU A 221 7.86 -4.19 -6.16
C LEU A 221 6.77 -3.99 -7.22
N PRO A 222 5.79 -4.88 -7.40
CA PRO A 222 4.66 -4.67 -8.29
C PRO A 222 3.85 -3.40 -7.93
N GLU A 223 3.54 -3.21 -6.64
CA GLU A 223 2.85 -2.02 -6.14
C GLU A 223 3.67 -0.76 -6.40
N LEU A 224 4.96 -0.81 -6.09
CA LEU A 224 5.88 0.31 -6.30
C LEU A 224 5.98 0.68 -7.77
N ALA A 225 6.23 -0.28 -8.65
CA ALA A 225 6.36 -0.06 -10.08
C ALA A 225 5.06 0.50 -10.68
N THR A 226 3.92 -0.09 -10.32
CA THR A 226 2.59 0.35 -10.79
C THR A 226 2.27 1.76 -10.32
N SER A 227 2.52 2.08 -9.04
CA SER A 227 2.28 3.42 -8.50
C SER A 227 3.17 4.47 -9.15
N ILE A 228 4.46 4.20 -9.37
CA ILE A 228 5.37 5.11 -10.09
C ILE A 228 4.92 5.34 -11.53
N VAL A 229 4.52 4.28 -12.24
CA VAL A 229 4.02 4.40 -13.61
C VAL A 229 2.72 5.19 -13.66
N ALA A 230 1.77 4.93 -12.74
CA ALA A 230 0.54 5.69 -12.64
C ALA A 230 0.81 7.19 -12.42
N LEU A 231 1.75 7.53 -11.52
CA LEU A 231 2.17 8.92 -11.29
C LEU A 231 2.75 9.57 -12.56
N ARG A 232 3.62 8.87 -13.30
CA ARG A 232 4.21 9.36 -14.56
C ARG A 232 3.16 9.59 -15.64
N ARG A 233 2.06 8.84 -15.62
CA ARG A 233 0.92 8.99 -16.53
C ARG A 233 -0.08 10.05 -16.09
N GLY A 234 0.11 10.66 -14.93
CA GLY A 234 -0.83 11.63 -14.35
C GLY A 234 -2.01 10.99 -13.62
N GLU A 235 -2.05 9.65 -13.51
CA GLU A 235 -3.10 8.87 -12.85
C GLU A 235 -2.84 8.80 -11.33
N ARG A 236 -2.73 9.97 -10.67
CA ARG A 236 -2.38 10.07 -9.24
C ARG A 236 -3.39 9.36 -8.35
N ASP A 237 -4.66 9.46 -8.67
CA ASP A 237 -5.75 8.82 -7.93
C ASP A 237 -5.64 7.29 -7.97
N MET A 238 -5.27 6.73 -9.14
CA MET A 238 -5.02 5.30 -9.29
C MET A 238 -3.82 4.86 -8.44
N ALA A 239 -2.75 5.65 -8.37
CA ALA A 239 -1.59 5.33 -7.54
C ALA A 239 -1.95 5.28 -6.06
N VAL A 240 -2.68 6.29 -5.54
CA VAL A 240 -3.15 6.32 -4.15
C VAL A 240 -4.14 5.19 -3.90
N GLY A 241 -5.09 4.96 -4.82
CA GLY A 241 -6.04 3.86 -4.76
C GLY A 241 -5.35 2.51 -4.68
N ASN A 242 -4.34 2.26 -5.52
CA ASN A 242 -3.55 1.04 -5.49
C ASN A 242 -2.91 0.81 -4.11
N ILE A 243 -2.25 1.81 -3.54
CA ILE A 243 -1.55 1.68 -2.26
C ILE A 243 -2.53 1.39 -1.10
N VAL A 244 -3.61 2.18 -0.99
CA VAL A 244 -4.62 1.99 0.07
C VAL A 244 -5.36 0.67 -0.13
N GLY A 245 -5.74 0.36 -1.38
CA GLY A 245 -6.41 -0.88 -1.73
C GLY A 245 -5.56 -2.11 -1.44
N SER A 246 -4.26 -2.11 -1.80
CA SER A 246 -3.35 -3.23 -1.53
C SER A 246 -3.22 -3.53 -0.02
N ASN A 247 -3.26 -2.51 0.85
CA ASN A 247 -3.30 -2.74 2.30
C ASN A 247 -4.58 -3.49 2.71
N ILE A 248 -5.73 -3.11 2.17
CA ILE A 248 -7.01 -3.77 2.45
C ILE A 248 -7.03 -5.18 1.86
N PHE A 249 -6.50 -5.38 0.63
CA PHE A 249 -6.41 -6.68 -0.02
C PHE A 249 -5.46 -7.63 0.70
N ASN A 250 -4.33 -7.14 1.19
CA ASN A 250 -3.36 -7.94 1.93
C ASN A 250 -3.98 -8.50 3.22
N ILE A 251 -4.72 -7.70 3.97
CA ILE A 251 -5.41 -8.17 5.18
C ILE A 251 -6.62 -9.03 4.80
N GLY A 252 -7.48 -8.56 3.91
CA GLY A 252 -8.77 -9.21 3.62
C GLY A 252 -8.66 -10.45 2.75
N LEU A 253 -7.83 -10.43 1.69
CA LEU A 253 -7.68 -11.54 0.75
C LEU A 253 -6.46 -12.38 1.06
N VAL A 254 -5.27 -11.75 1.13
CA VAL A 254 -3.99 -12.47 1.23
C VAL A 254 -3.87 -13.22 2.55
N LEU A 255 -4.42 -12.70 3.65
CA LEU A 255 -4.51 -13.41 4.92
C LEU A 255 -5.86 -14.09 5.11
N GLY A 256 -6.96 -13.39 4.84
CA GLY A 256 -8.31 -13.90 5.11
C GLY A 256 -8.65 -15.17 4.33
N LEU A 257 -8.27 -15.26 3.04
CA LEU A 257 -8.55 -16.46 2.24
C LEU A 257 -7.79 -17.70 2.71
N PRO A 258 -6.46 -17.66 2.95
CA PRO A 258 -5.76 -18.80 3.55
C PRO A 258 -6.32 -19.20 4.91
N ALA A 259 -6.67 -18.26 5.80
CA ALA A 259 -7.28 -18.59 7.09
C ALA A 259 -8.61 -19.36 6.96
N ILE A 260 -9.37 -19.13 5.87
CA ILE A 260 -10.58 -19.90 5.56
C ILE A 260 -10.24 -21.29 5.01
N LEU A 261 -9.22 -21.40 4.17
CA LEU A 261 -8.85 -22.65 3.48
C LEU A 261 -8.15 -23.63 4.42
N PHE A 262 -7.42 -23.14 5.43
CA PHE A 262 -6.68 -23.95 6.38
C PHE A 262 -7.42 -24.02 7.73
N ALA A 263 -8.16 -25.10 7.95
CA ALA A 263 -9.09 -25.26 9.07
C ALA A 263 -8.44 -25.14 10.48
N GLU A 264 -7.14 -25.38 10.58
CA GLU A 264 -6.38 -25.26 11.84
C GLU A 264 -6.07 -23.81 12.21
N GLY A 265 -6.39 -22.85 11.29
CA GLY A 265 -6.02 -21.44 11.41
C GLY A 265 -4.53 -21.20 11.14
N ILE A 266 -4.14 -19.93 11.18
CA ILE A 266 -2.75 -19.50 10.95
C ILE A 266 -2.18 -18.98 12.27
N PRO A 267 -1.24 -19.68 12.91
CA PRO A 267 -0.60 -19.22 14.14
C PRO A 267 0.17 -17.92 13.90
N ILE A 268 0.10 -17.01 14.88
CA ILE A 268 0.78 -15.73 14.83
C ILE A 268 2.00 -15.80 15.76
N PRO A 269 3.22 -15.54 15.26
CA PRO A 269 4.40 -15.48 16.10
C PRO A 269 4.31 -14.37 17.16
N ASP A 270 4.81 -14.61 18.38
CA ASP A 270 4.84 -13.63 19.45
C ASP A 270 5.53 -12.33 19.06
N ALA A 271 6.59 -12.40 18.24
CA ALA A 271 7.29 -11.24 17.71
C ALA A 271 6.39 -10.37 16.82
N ALA A 272 5.55 -10.99 15.99
CA ALA A 272 4.60 -10.26 15.14
C ALA A 272 3.51 -9.57 15.98
N LEU A 273 3.01 -10.24 17.05
CA LEU A 273 2.06 -9.63 17.99
C LEU A 273 2.67 -8.45 18.75
N ALA A 274 3.92 -8.59 19.20
CA ALA A 274 4.55 -7.59 20.05
C ALA A 274 5.04 -6.37 19.29
N LEU A 275 5.44 -6.51 18.03
CA LEU A 275 6.09 -5.44 17.25
C LEU A 275 5.43 -5.17 15.92
N ASP A 276 5.29 -6.18 15.03
CA ASP A 276 4.98 -5.92 13.62
C ASP A 276 3.53 -5.44 13.44
N LEU A 277 2.57 -6.06 14.14
CA LEU A 277 1.16 -5.62 14.12
C LEU A 277 0.96 -4.22 14.70
N PRO A 278 1.52 -3.86 15.88
CA PRO A 278 1.51 -2.50 16.38
C PRO A 278 2.14 -1.49 15.42
N LEU A 279 3.25 -1.83 14.78
CA LEU A 279 3.93 -0.95 13.83
C LEU A 279 3.12 -0.73 12.55
N MET A 280 2.55 -1.82 12.00
CA MET A 280 1.62 -1.75 10.86
C MET A 280 0.44 -0.83 11.17
N LEU A 281 -0.17 -0.99 12.35
CA LEU A 281 -1.28 -0.16 12.79
C LEU A 281 -0.83 1.30 12.98
N ALA A 282 0.34 1.53 13.57
CA ALA A 282 0.88 2.87 13.75
C ALA A 282 1.13 3.58 12.40
N ALA A 283 1.65 2.87 11.40
CA ALA A 283 1.83 3.39 10.05
C ALA A 283 0.47 3.76 9.40
N ALA A 284 -0.54 2.90 9.55
CA ALA A 284 -1.90 3.16 9.07
C ALA A 284 -2.55 4.36 9.78
N VAL A 285 -2.36 4.48 11.10
CA VAL A 285 -2.85 5.63 11.90
C VAL A 285 -2.14 6.92 11.48
N ALA A 286 -0.82 6.90 11.25
CA ALA A 286 -0.05 8.07 10.84
C ALA A 286 -0.50 8.64 9.48
N LEU A 287 -1.04 7.79 8.60
CA LEU A 287 -1.55 8.23 7.30
C LEU A 287 -2.79 9.13 7.44
N LEU A 288 -3.64 8.92 8.45
CA LEU A 288 -4.87 9.73 8.64
C LEU A 288 -4.58 11.23 8.78
N PRO A 289 -3.82 11.70 9.79
CA PRO A 289 -3.55 13.12 9.96
C PRO A 289 -2.86 13.72 8.75
N ILE A 290 -1.93 13.00 8.12
CA ILE A 290 -1.20 13.43 6.92
C ILE A 290 -2.18 13.63 5.75
N ALA A 291 -3.08 12.67 5.51
CA ALA A 291 -4.07 12.76 4.46
C ALA A 291 -5.12 13.86 4.68
N PHE A 292 -5.44 14.18 5.96
CA PHE A 292 -6.33 15.29 6.30
C PHE A 292 -5.71 16.67 6.15
N THR A 293 -4.37 16.79 6.17
CA THR A 293 -3.64 18.05 6.02
C THR A 293 -3.68 18.53 4.57
N GLY A 294 -4.65 19.36 4.24
CA GLY A 294 -4.80 19.93 2.89
C GLY A 294 -5.15 18.95 1.79
N PHE A 295 -5.44 17.68 2.09
CA PHE A 295 -5.66 16.61 1.12
C PHE A 295 -4.45 16.38 0.18
N ILE A 296 -3.24 16.60 0.69
CA ILE A 296 -2.00 16.42 -0.06
C ILE A 296 -0.99 15.75 0.85
N ILE A 297 -0.35 14.69 0.38
CA ILE A 297 0.87 14.17 1.00
C ILE A 297 2.05 14.90 0.38
N ALA A 298 2.71 15.72 1.16
CA ALA A 298 3.85 16.51 0.74
C ALA A 298 5.14 15.68 0.66
N ARG A 299 6.15 16.18 -0.06
CA ARG A 299 7.44 15.49 -0.19
C ARG A 299 8.14 15.23 1.15
N TRP A 300 8.02 16.17 2.10
CA TRP A 300 8.64 16.00 3.41
C TRP A 300 8.00 14.88 4.24
N GLU A 301 6.66 14.69 4.12
CA GLU A 301 5.92 13.60 4.74
C GLU A 301 6.29 12.26 4.11
N GLY A 302 6.45 12.23 2.77
CA GLY A 302 7.00 11.08 2.06
C GLY A 302 8.43 10.75 2.50
N SER A 303 9.29 11.76 2.69
CA SER A 303 10.65 11.56 3.21
C SER A 303 10.66 11.03 4.64
N LEU A 304 9.74 11.49 5.48
CA LEU A 304 9.54 10.96 6.84
C LEU A 304 9.15 9.48 6.81
N PHE A 305 8.20 9.09 5.96
CA PHE A 305 7.81 7.70 5.79
C PHE A 305 8.97 6.82 5.35
N LEU A 306 9.77 7.27 4.36
CA LEU A 306 10.96 6.55 3.93
C LEU A 306 12.01 6.41 5.05
N ALA A 307 12.21 7.45 5.85
CA ALA A 307 13.12 7.39 6.99
C ALA A 307 12.64 6.40 8.06
N LEU A 308 11.33 6.35 8.33
CA LEU A 308 10.72 5.36 9.24
C LEU A 308 10.84 3.94 8.69
N TYR A 309 10.68 3.75 7.36
CA TYR A 309 10.90 2.44 6.75
C TYR A 309 12.36 1.98 6.86
N ALA A 310 13.30 2.87 6.59
CA ALA A 310 14.72 2.58 6.75
C ALA A 310 15.08 2.26 8.20
N ALA A 311 14.50 2.98 9.17
CA ALA A 311 14.64 2.68 10.60
C ALA A 311 14.06 1.31 10.97
N TYR A 312 12.90 0.93 10.42
CA TYR A 312 12.31 -0.38 10.60
C TYR A 312 13.21 -1.51 10.06
N LEU A 313 13.72 -1.37 8.83
CA LEU A 313 14.66 -2.34 8.27
C LEU A 313 15.94 -2.44 9.10
N LEU A 314 16.50 -1.32 9.53
CA LEU A 314 17.67 -1.30 10.41
C LEU A 314 17.39 -2.03 11.72
N TYR A 315 16.22 -1.79 12.33
CA TYR A 315 15.82 -2.51 13.53
C TYR A 315 15.77 -4.03 13.29
N LEU A 316 15.12 -4.48 12.20
CA LEU A 316 15.04 -5.91 11.88
C LEU A 316 16.43 -6.55 11.73
N VAL A 317 17.35 -5.86 11.06
CA VAL A 317 18.73 -6.32 10.88
C VAL A 317 19.46 -6.39 12.23
N LEU A 318 19.39 -5.35 13.05
CA LEU A 318 20.05 -5.32 14.37
C LEU A 318 19.48 -6.35 15.32
N ALA A 319 18.16 -6.54 15.32
CA ALA A 319 17.49 -7.52 16.18
C ALA A 319 17.81 -8.95 15.75
N SER A 320 17.79 -9.23 14.45
CA SER A 320 18.05 -10.56 13.90
C SER A 320 19.51 -11.00 13.99
N THR A 321 20.45 -10.04 14.03
CA THR A 321 21.89 -10.31 14.22
C THR A 321 22.32 -10.26 15.68
N GLU A 322 21.37 -10.09 16.62
CA GLU A 322 21.65 -9.95 18.07
C GLU A 322 22.70 -8.86 18.36
N HIS A 323 22.70 -7.78 17.55
CA HIS A 323 23.71 -6.74 17.64
C HIS A 323 23.51 -5.88 18.90
N ASP A 324 24.59 -5.57 19.62
CA ASP A 324 24.55 -4.79 20.86
C ASP A 324 23.84 -3.44 20.74
N ALA A 325 23.86 -2.83 19.55
CA ALA A 325 23.17 -1.56 19.27
C ALA A 325 21.62 -1.69 19.23
N ALA A 326 21.06 -2.91 19.15
CA ALA A 326 19.61 -3.10 19.04
C ALA A 326 18.84 -2.48 20.20
N SER A 327 19.30 -2.69 21.43
CA SER A 327 18.67 -2.14 22.64
C SER A 327 18.73 -0.62 22.71
N GLY A 328 19.87 -0.03 22.37
CA GLY A 328 20.04 1.43 22.31
C GLY A 328 19.19 2.06 21.21
N PHE A 329 19.17 1.46 20.02
CA PHE A 329 18.35 1.88 18.92
C PHE A 329 16.85 1.85 19.27
N THR A 330 16.38 0.75 19.83
CA THR A 330 14.99 0.59 20.29
C THR A 330 14.60 1.63 21.31
N THR A 331 15.48 1.89 22.28
CA THR A 331 15.25 2.91 23.32
C THR A 331 15.12 4.31 22.70
N ILE A 332 16.02 4.70 21.78
CA ILE A 332 15.97 6.00 21.10
C ILE A 332 14.69 6.11 20.24
N MET A 333 14.35 5.06 19.51
CA MET A 333 13.14 5.06 18.66
C MET A 333 11.87 5.22 19.49
N LEU A 334 11.70 4.42 20.56
CA LEU A 334 10.48 4.41 21.36
C LEU A 334 10.31 5.68 22.22
N TRP A 335 11.39 6.17 22.80
CA TRP A 335 11.32 7.26 23.78
C TRP A 335 11.59 8.62 23.20
N PHE A 336 12.18 8.73 22.03
CA PHE A 336 12.51 10.01 21.43
C PHE A 336 11.91 10.18 20.02
N VAL A 337 12.25 9.30 19.06
CA VAL A 337 11.90 9.52 17.65
C VAL A 337 10.39 9.38 17.43
N LEU A 338 9.77 8.27 17.85
CA LEU A 338 8.33 8.05 17.63
C LEU A 338 7.45 9.05 18.38
N PRO A 339 7.72 9.42 19.66
CA PRO A 339 6.97 10.50 20.31
C PRO A 339 7.14 11.85 19.61
N LEU A 340 8.35 12.19 19.15
CA LEU A 340 8.58 13.43 18.41
C LEU A 340 7.80 13.46 17.09
N VAL A 341 7.80 12.36 16.34
CA VAL A 341 7.00 12.21 15.12
C VAL A 341 5.52 12.37 15.43
N ALA A 342 5.00 11.68 16.45
CA ALA A 342 3.61 11.76 16.87
C ALA A 342 3.20 13.19 17.24
N VAL A 343 4.00 13.87 18.06
CA VAL A 343 3.77 15.27 18.44
C VAL A 343 3.80 16.19 17.22
N THR A 344 4.74 15.98 16.30
CA THR A 344 4.83 16.77 15.06
C THR A 344 3.59 16.60 14.20
N LEU A 345 3.14 15.36 13.98
CA LEU A 345 1.93 15.07 13.21
C LEU A 345 0.67 15.64 13.85
N ILE A 346 0.55 15.54 15.18
CA ILE A 346 -0.58 16.13 15.93
C ILE A 346 -0.55 17.66 15.80
N ALA A 347 0.62 18.30 15.97
CA ALA A 347 0.76 19.74 15.89
C ALA A 347 0.42 20.29 14.50
N VAL A 348 0.93 19.65 13.45
CA VAL A 348 0.63 20.01 12.04
C VAL A 348 -0.85 19.86 11.75
N THR A 349 -1.46 18.74 12.16
CA THR A 349 -2.90 18.49 11.96
C THR A 349 -3.75 19.53 12.72
N ALA A 350 -3.43 19.82 13.97
CA ALA A 350 -4.15 20.81 14.77
C ALA A 350 -4.04 22.21 14.14
N TYR A 351 -2.87 22.57 13.62
CA TYR A 351 -2.65 23.83 12.93
C TYR A 351 -3.51 23.96 11.66
N GLU A 352 -3.55 22.92 10.82
CA GLU A 352 -4.36 22.90 9.60
C GLU A 352 -5.85 22.95 9.90
N ILE A 353 -6.34 22.21 10.91
CA ILE A 353 -7.74 22.29 11.35
C ILE A 353 -8.09 23.72 11.81
N ALA A 354 -7.20 24.37 12.53
CA ALA A 354 -7.38 25.74 12.96
C ALA A 354 -7.45 26.72 11.78
N LEU A 355 -6.57 26.57 10.78
CA LEU A 355 -6.59 27.36 9.54
C LEU A 355 -7.90 27.14 8.76
N TYR A 356 -8.32 25.90 8.59
CA TYR A 356 -9.57 25.55 7.89
C TYR A 356 -10.77 26.22 8.56
N ARG A 357 -10.88 26.14 9.91
CA ARG A 357 -11.95 26.80 10.68
C ARG A 357 -11.92 28.32 10.51
N ARG A 358 -10.75 28.96 10.51
CA ARG A 358 -10.63 30.40 10.27
C ARG A 358 -11.09 30.80 8.88
N ARG A 359 -10.70 30.09 7.83
CA ARG A 359 -11.16 30.33 6.43
C ARG A 359 -12.66 30.15 6.28
N ALA A 360 -13.24 29.13 6.89
CA ALA A 360 -14.69 28.89 6.86
C ALA A 360 -15.49 30.02 7.55
N LEU A 361 -14.98 30.53 8.68
CA LEU A 361 -15.59 31.67 9.38
C LEU A 361 -15.50 32.98 8.58
N GLN A 362 -14.40 33.23 7.90
CA GLN A 362 -14.22 34.39 7.02
C GLN A 362 -15.14 34.33 5.80
N ALA A 363 -15.29 33.15 5.17
CA ALA A 363 -16.23 32.94 4.07
C ALA A 363 -17.69 33.23 4.46
N LYS A 364 -18.12 32.75 5.67
CA LYS A 364 -19.46 33.07 6.20
C LYS A 364 -19.69 34.56 6.47
N LYS A 365 -18.66 35.28 6.93
CA LYS A 365 -18.75 36.73 7.15
C LYS A 365 -18.83 37.53 5.84
N SER A 366 -18.19 37.07 4.78
CA SER A 366 -18.24 37.74 3.46
C SER A 366 -19.56 37.55 2.73
N THR A 367 -20.20 36.38 2.89
CA THR A 367 -21.54 36.11 2.32
C THR A 367 -22.65 36.85 3.08
N GLY A 368 -22.58 36.96 4.39
CA GLY A 368 -23.55 37.71 5.20
C GLY A 368 -23.49 39.25 5.01
N ARG A 369 -22.38 39.79 4.49
CA ARG A 369 -22.26 41.23 4.15
C ARG A 369 -22.80 41.60 2.75
N ARG A 370 -23.09 40.62 1.89
CA ARG A 370 -23.65 40.83 0.54
C ARG A 370 -25.18 40.75 0.52
N SER A 371 -25.81 40.27 1.60
CA SER A 371 -27.26 40.10 1.72
C SER A 371 -27.94 41.10 2.67
N GLY A 372 -27.23 42.09 3.16
CA GLY A 372 -27.73 43.24 3.90
C GLY A 372 -27.33 44.55 3.21
#